data_f061d60fccbacde8ccd5fc7240987d83
#
_entry.id   f061d60fccbacde8ccd5fc7240987d83
#
_cell.length_a   1.000
_cell.length_b   1.000
_cell.length_c   1.000
_cell.angle_alpha   90.00
_cell.angle_beta   90.00
_cell.angle_gamma   90.00
#
_symmetry.space_group_name_H-M   'P 1'
#
loop_
_entity.id
_entity.type
_entity.pdbx_description
1 polymer ?
#
loop_
_entity_poly.entity_id
_entity_poly.type
_entity_poly.pdbx_seq_one_letter_code
_entity_poly.pdbx_strand_id
1 'polypeptide(L)'
;MVDANEEIVKRYFELKGYFVMTDVKYLKSKERTGKKSSGYGDRDLIVINPTTGDKAIVAVSGWHTERITPSYVRDWGWRLFGFLDEDAVEKATQVLGTRNFRKILIVSQLGAREDSREKFLEEARKRGIDEVLEFPQILKELINMVEVKPSYDSEALQTIRLLKKYGFLKSQ
;
A
#
# COMPACT_ATOMS: atom_id res chain seq x y z
N MET A 1 -0.30 -14.97 5.29
CA MET A 1 -0.56 -15.19 3.83
C MET A 1 -0.59 -13.79 3.22
N VAL A 2 0.30 -13.52 2.30
CA VAL A 2 0.30 -12.26 1.56
C VAL A 2 -0.82 -12.37 0.53
N ASP A 3 -1.72 -11.41 0.49
CA ASP A 3 -2.77 -11.41 -0.50
C ASP A 3 -2.20 -10.99 -1.87
N ALA A 4 -2.92 -11.27 -2.96
CA ALA A 4 -2.46 -10.97 -4.31
C ALA A 4 -2.19 -9.47 -4.55
N ASN A 5 -2.93 -8.59 -3.88
CA ASN A 5 -2.76 -7.15 -3.98
C ASN A 5 -1.48 -6.69 -3.28
N GLU A 6 -1.24 -7.21 -2.07
CA GLU A 6 0.00 -6.94 -1.33
C GLU A 6 1.23 -7.46 -2.11
N GLU A 7 1.14 -8.64 -2.73
CA GLU A 7 2.23 -9.18 -3.56
C GLU A 7 2.54 -8.27 -4.75
N ILE A 8 1.53 -7.79 -5.46
CA ILE A 8 1.70 -6.85 -6.58
C ILE A 8 2.35 -5.54 -6.09
N VAL A 9 1.88 -4.98 -4.98
CA VAL A 9 2.43 -3.76 -4.41
C VAL A 9 3.87 -3.96 -3.92
N LYS A 10 4.16 -5.10 -3.30
CA LYS A 10 5.52 -5.49 -2.91
C LYS A 10 6.45 -5.46 -4.12
N ARG A 11 6.08 -6.13 -5.22
CA ARG A 11 6.90 -6.16 -6.44
C ARG A 11 7.07 -4.80 -7.08
N TYR A 12 6.04 -3.97 -7.02
CA TYR A 12 6.13 -2.58 -7.46
C TYR A 12 7.24 -1.80 -6.72
N PHE A 13 7.27 -1.88 -5.38
CA PHE A 13 8.30 -1.22 -4.60
C PHE A 13 9.69 -1.85 -4.81
N GLU A 14 9.80 -3.17 -4.89
CA GLU A 14 11.06 -3.87 -5.15
C GLU A 14 11.68 -3.44 -6.49
N LEU A 15 10.89 -3.36 -7.57
CA LEU A 15 11.36 -2.88 -8.87
C LEU A 15 11.75 -1.40 -8.85
N LYS A 16 11.22 -0.61 -7.93
CA LYS A 16 11.63 0.80 -7.69
C LYS A 16 12.86 0.92 -6.77
N GLY A 17 13.47 -0.19 -6.38
CA GLY A 17 14.71 -0.21 -5.58
C GLY A 17 14.51 -0.18 -4.07
N TYR A 18 13.30 -0.51 -3.58
CA TYR A 18 13.03 -0.60 -2.15
C TYR A 18 13.24 -2.03 -1.62
N PHE A 19 13.76 -2.14 -0.43
CA PHE A 19 13.57 -3.32 0.40
C PHE A 19 12.18 -3.28 1.02
N VAL A 20 11.47 -4.40 0.97
CA VAL A 20 10.08 -4.51 1.41
C VAL A 20 9.96 -5.55 2.51
N MET A 21 9.40 -5.14 3.64
CA MET A 21 9.02 -6.01 4.74
C MET A 21 7.50 -6.17 4.76
N THR A 22 7.03 -7.41 4.77
CA THR A 22 5.60 -7.77 4.81
C THR A 22 5.22 -8.31 6.19
N ASP A 23 3.93 -8.45 6.45
CA ASP A 23 3.37 -9.10 7.66
C ASP A 23 3.90 -8.53 8.98
N VAL A 24 4.07 -7.21 9.06
CA VAL A 24 4.57 -6.56 10.27
C VAL A 24 3.46 -6.51 11.32
N LYS A 25 3.50 -7.44 12.26
CA LYS A 25 2.55 -7.51 13.38
C LYS A 25 2.91 -6.54 14.50
N TYR A 26 1.89 -5.93 15.09
CA TYR A 26 2.03 -5.09 16.26
C TYR A 26 0.93 -5.36 17.27
N LEU A 27 1.25 -5.14 18.54
CA LEU A 27 0.31 -5.35 19.65
C LEU A 27 -0.54 -4.08 19.83
N LYS A 28 -1.86 -4.24 19.77
CA LYS A 28 -2.80 -3.15 20.07
C LYS A 28 -2.97 -3.02 21.57
N SER A 29 -2.77 -1.84 22.11
CA SER A 29 -2.90 -1.61 23.55
C SER A 29 -4.36 -1.79 24.00
N LYS A 30 -4.55 -2.38 25.19
CA LYS A 30 -5.88 -2.56 25.79
C LYS A 30 -6.57 -1.23 26.07
N GLU A 31 -5.79 -0.24 26.49
CA GLU A 31 -6.26 1.09 26.84
C GLU A 31 -6.89 1.80 25.64
N ARG A 32 -6.33 1.60 24.45
CA ARG A 32 -6.83 2.22 23.21
C ARG A 32 -7.99 1.47 22.57
N THR A 33 -8.03 0.14 22.70
CA THR A 33 -9.09 -0.67 22.09
C THR A 33 -10.33 -0.81 22.97
N GLY A 34 -10.21 -0.51 24.25
CA GLY A 34 -11.28 -0.74 25.25
C GLY A 34 -11.64 -2.22 25.44
N LYS A 35 -10.85 -3.15 24.89
CA LYS A 35 -11.10 -4.59 24.96
C LYS A 35 -10.44 -5.20 26.19
N LYS A 36 -11.03 -6.30 26.71
CA LYS A 36 -10.50 -7.04 27.88
C LYS A 36 -9.13 -7.69 27.63
N SER A 37 -8.78 -7.95 26.36
CA SER A 37 -7.49 -8.55 25.96
C SER A 37 -6.83 -7.72 24.89
N SER A 38 -5.50 -7.70 24.90
CA SER A 38 -4.72 -7.14 23.79
C SER A 38 -4.93 -7.97 22.54
N GLY A 39 -5.09 -7.30 21.40
CA GLY A 39 -5.16 -7.94 20.07
C GLY A 39 -3.92 -7.61 19.26
N TYR A 40 -3.69 -8.39 18.24
CA TYR A 40 -2.67 -8.06 17.23
C TYR A 40 -3.33 -7.30 16.07
N GLY A 41 -2.62 -6.30 15.56
CA GLY A 41 -2.88 -5.67 14.27
C GLY A 41 -1.81 -6.08 13.29
N ASP A 42 -2.17 -6.12 12.03
CA ASP A 42 -1.25 -6.34 10.92
C ASP A 42 -1.04 -5.02 10.18
N ARG A 43 0.16 -4.85 9.65
CA ARG A 43 0.51 -3.79 8.73
C ARG A 43 0.94 -4.43 7.44
N ASP A 44 0.48 -3.87 6.34
CA ASP A 44 0.70 -4.48 5.04
C ASP A 44 2.19 -4.46 4.66
N LEU A 45 2.80 -3.27 4.54
CA LEU A 45 4.20 -3.18 4.13
C LEU A 45 4.96 -2.07 4.90
N ILE A 46 6.25 -2.33 5.12
CA ILE A 46 7.25 -1.29 5.44
C ILE A 46 8.30 -1.33 4.34
N VAL A 47 8.65 -0.17 3.79
CA VAL A 47 9.58 -0.07 2.66
C VAL A 47 10.71 0.90 2.96
N ILE A 48 11.92 0.56 2.51
CA ILE A 48 13.14 1.38 2.67
C ILE A 48 13.89 1.38 1.35
N ASN A 49 14.17 2.55 0.80
CA ASN A 49 15.08 2.69 -0.31
C ASN A 49 16.50 2.96 0.21
N PRO A 50 17.44 2.02 0.07
CA PRO A 50 18.78 2.18 0.61
C PRO A 50 19.62 3.22 -0.14
N THR A 51 19.27 3.54 -1.38
CA THR A 51 19.98 4.53 -2.19
C THR A 51 19.60 5.97 -1.83
N THR A 52 18.29 6.21 -1.64
CA THR A 52 17.77 7.56 -1.34
C THR A 52 17.59 7.81 0.16
N GLY A 53 17.55 6.75 0.96
CA GLY A 53 17.19 6.81 2.37
C GLY A 53 15.68 6.99 2.62
N ASP A 54 14.85 6.98 1.57
CA ASP A 54 13.41 7.10 1.70
C ASP A 54 12.82 5.91 2.44
N LYS A 55 11.92 6.18 3.39
CA LYS A 55 11.26 5.19 4.24
C LYS A 55 9.78 5.46 4.24
N ALA A 56 8.99 4.41 4.13
CA ALA A 56 7.54 4.54 4.19
C ALA A 56 6.87 3.33 4.85
N ILE A 57 5.70 3.60 5.40
CA ILE A 57 4.71 2.60 5.75
C ILE A 57 3.61 2.64 4.69
N VAL A 58 3.18 1.48 4.25
CA VAL A 58 2.22 1.35 3.16
C VAL A 58 1.05 0.53 3.61
N ALA A 59 -0.17 1.04 3.42
CA ALA A 59 -1.39 0.28 3.57
C ALA A 59 -2.00 0.00 2.21
N VAL A 60 -2.44 -1.24 2.00
CA VAL A 60 -3.05 -1.70 0.76
C VAL A 60 -4.52 -2.02 1.00
N SER A 61 -5.41 -1.25 0.37
CA SER A 61 -6.85 -1.48 0.41
C SER A 61 -7.32 -2.04 -0.93
N GLY A 62 -7.34 -3.36 -1.02
CA GLY A 62 -7.48 -4.11 -2.28
C GLY A 62 -8.91 -4.49 -2.68
N TRP A 63 -9.93 -3.77 -2.25
CA TRP A 63 -11.31 -4.03 -2.67
C TRP A 63 -11.57 -3.45 -4.07
N HIS A 64 -11.40 -4.29 -5.10
CA HIS A 64 -11.53 -3.87 -6.50
C HIS A 64 -12.97 -3.82 -7.02
N THR A 65 -13.95 -4.19 -6.21
CA THR A 65 -15.37 -4.20 -6.59
C THR A 65 -16.02 -2.83 -6.48
N GLU A 66 -15.46 -1.94 -5.66
CA GLU A 66 -16.03 -0.63 -5.40
C GLU A 66 -14.98 0.48 -5.47
N ARG A 67 -15.44 1.68 -5.84
CA ARG A 67 -14.63 2.89 -5.78
C ARG A 67 -14.67 3.47 -4.36
N ILE A 68 -13.56 4.07 -3.96
CA ILE A 68 -13.48 4.80 -2.70
C ILE A 68 -14.22 6.12 -2.85
N THR A 69 -15.33 6.24 -2.16
CA THR A 69 -16.19 7.43 -2.13
C THR A 69 -16.24 8.03 -0.73
N PRO A 70 -16.74 9.27 -0.55
CA PRO A 70 -16.95 9.84 0.78
C PRO A 70 -17.83 8.96 1.70
N SER A 71 -18.84 8.29 1.14
CA SER A 71 -19.66 7.34 1.92
C SER A 71 -18.85 6.12 2.37
N TYR A 72 -17.98 5.59 1.51
CA TYR A 72 -17.08 4.52 1.89
C TYR A 72 -16.17 4.92 3.06
N VAL A 73 -15.62 6.13 3.01
CA VAL A 73 -14.77 6.65 4.09
C VAL A 73 -15.54 6.77 5.41
N ARG A 74 -16.79 7.24 5.37
CA ARG A 74 -17.63 7.35 6.56
C ARG A 74 -17.90 5.99 7.19
N ASP A 75 -18.21 4.98 6.38
CA ASP A 75 -18.67 3.68 6.85
C ASP A 75 -17.50 2.70 7.13
N TRP A 76 -16.42 2.83 6.38
CA TRP A 76 -15.27 1.92 6.40
C TRP A 76 -13.90 2.60 6.60
N GLY A 77 -13.88 3.87 6.97
CA GLY A 77 -12.63 4.66 7.13
C GLY A 77 -11.64 4.03 8.11
N TRP A 78 -12.11 3.31 9.12
CA TRP A 78 -11.26 2.60 10.07
C TRP A 78 -10.39 1.51 9.41
N ARG A 79 -10.84 0.92 8.30
CA ARG A 79 -10.05 -0.04 7.51
C ARG A 79 -8.96 0.66 6.71
N LEU A 80 -9.26 1.83 6.15
CA LEU A 80 -8.32 2.60 5.35
C LEU A 80 -7.21 3.22 6.19
N PHE A 81 -7.56 3.72 7.37
CA PHE A 81 -6.68 4.57 8.17
C PHE A 81 -6.11 3.90 9.44
N GLY A 82 -6.48 2.65 9.70
CA GLY A 82 -6.02 1.93 10.90
C GLY A 82 -4.50 1.76 10.98
N PHE A 83 -3.79 1.82 9.87
CA PHE A 83 -2.33 1.76 9.85
C PHE A 83 -1.65 3.02 10.41
N LEU A 84 -2.43 4.08 10.64
CA LEU A 84 -1.99 5.31 11.30
C LEU A 84 -2.18 5.30 12.81
N ASP A 85 -2.76 4.23 13.36
CA ASP A 85 -2.91 4.07 14.81
C ASP A 85 -1.55 4.17 15.49
N GLU A 86 -1.50 4.78 16.67
CA GLU A 86 -0.24 5.05 17.38
C GLU A 86 0.56 3.77 17.64
N ASP A 87 -0.09 2.65 18.00
CA ASP A 87 0.59 1.36 18.21
C ASP A 87 1.25 0.88 16.91
N ALA A 88 0.61 1.11 15.76
CA ALA A 88 1.13 0.78 14.46
C ALA A 88 2.31 1.69 14.06
N VAL A 89 2.19 2.99 14.31
CA VAL A 89 3.26 3.98 14.05
C VAL A 89 4.47 3.72 14.95
N GLU A 90 4.26 3.40 16.22
CA GLU A 90 5.34 3.07 17.15
C GLU A 90 6.11 1.82 16.71
N LYS A 91 5.41 0.77 16.29
CA LYS A 91 6.05 -0.43 15.73
C LYS A 91 6.88 -0.11 14.49
N ALA A 92 6.36 0.72 13.59
CA ALA A 92 7.12 1.17 12.41
C ALA A 92 8.37 1.97 12.82
N THR A 93 8.23 2.84 13.83
CA THR A 93 9.35 3.61 14.38
C THR A 93 10.45 2.71 14.92
N GLN A 94 10.09 1.64 15.63
CA GLN A 94 11.04 0.66 16.11
C GLN A 94 11.77 -0.06 14.97
N VAL A 95 11.04 -0.46 13.93
CA VAL A 95 11.62 -1.16 12.76
C VAL A 95 12.50 -0.23 11.94
N LEU A 96 12.06 1.00 11.69
CA LEU A 96 12.75 1.98 10.84
C LEU A 96 13.84 2.79 11.57
N GLY A 97 13.86 2.73 12.90
CA GLY A 97 14.80 3.52 13.73
C GLY A 97 14.53 5.03 13.71
N THR A 98 13.39 5.47 13.20
CA THR A 98 13.02 6.90 13.11
C THR A 98 11.50 7.05 13.00
N ARG A 99 10.99 8.20 13.42
CA ARG A 99 9.59 8.62 13.16
C ARG A 99 9.44 9.38 11.83
N ASN A 100 10.55 9.71 11.18
CA ASN A 100 10.53 10.41 9.90
C ASN A 100 10.41 9.40 8.75
N PHE A 101 9.19 9.03 8.42
CA PHE A 101 8.83 8.17 7.29
C PHE A 101 7.51 8.61 6.68
N ARG A 102 7.37 8.36 5.38
CA ARG A 102 6.13 8.65 4.66
C ARG A 102 5.03 7.64 5.01
N LYS A 103 3.80 8.07 4.88
CA LYS A 103 2.59 7.26 5.05
C LYS A 103 1.87 7.19 3.71
N ILE A 104 1.90 6.03 3.10
CA ILE A 104 1.35 5.80 1.76
C ILE A 104 0.10 4.93 1.89
N LEU A 105 -0.99 5.37 1.30
CA LEU A 105 -2.23 4.62 1.20
C LEU A 105 -2.45 4.21 -0.25
N ILE A 106 -2.59 2.91 -0.49
CA ILE A 106 -2.93 2.37 -1.80
C ILE A 106 -4.39 1.93 -1.78
N VAL A 107 -5.16 2.46 -2.72
CA VAL A 107 -6.59 2.18 -2.85
C VAL A 107 -6.90 1.56 -4.21
N SER A 108 -8.04 0.87 -4.31
CA SER A 108 -8.49 0.29 -5.57
C SER A 108 -8.65 1.37 -6.64
N GLN A 109 -9.58 2.25 -6.45
CA GLN A 109 -9.85 3.39 -7.32
C GLN A 109 -10.65 4.45 -6.57
N LEU A 110 -10.31 5.72 -6.74
CA LEU A 110 -11.09 6.82 -6.21
C LEU A 110 -12.38 7.04 -7.01
N GLY A 111 -13.32 7.75 -6.42
CA GLY A 111 -14.56 8.16 -7.10
C GLY A 111 -14.29 8.81 -8.46
N ALA A 112 -15.17 8.60 -9.44
CA ALA A 112 -15.01 9.12 -10.80
C ALA A 112 -15.16 10.64 -10.88
N ARG A 113 -15.89 11.25 -9.93
CA ARG A 113 -16.13 12.69 -9.90
C ARG A 113 -14.96 13.41 -9.24
N GLU A 114 -14.51 14.50 -9.84
CA GLU A 114 -13.36 15.28 -9.36
C GLU A 114 -13.56 15.78 -7.92
N ASP A 115 -14.73 16.33 -7.63
CA ASP A 115 -15.06 16.81 -6.28
C ASP A 115 -15.01 15.72 -5.21
N SER A 116 -15.36 14.50 -5.56
CA SER A 116 -15.27 13.32 -4.68
C SER A 116 -13.81 12.92 -4.43
N ARG A 117 -13.00 12.96 -5.48
CA ARG A 117 -11.55 12.66 -5.41
C ARG A 117 -10.83 13.68 -4.53
N GLU A 118 -11.05 14.96 -4.78
CA GLU A 118 -10.44 16.06 -4.01
C GLU A 118 -10.79 15.96 -2.52
N LYS A 119 -12.06 15.74 -2.19
CA LYS A 119 -12.51 15.57 -0.81
C LYS A 119 -11.83 14.40 -0.12
N PHE A 120 -11.67 13.27 -0.81
CA PHE A 120 -10.96 12.12 -0.26
C PHE A 120 -9.48 12.44 -0.01
N LEU A 121 -8.80 13.04 -0.97
CA LEU A 121 -7.38 13.40 -0.86
C LEU A 121 -7.14 14.43 0.25
N GLU A 122 -8.06 15.38 0.40
CA GLU A 122 -8.00 16.36 1.49
C GLU A 122 -8.17 15.67 2.87
N GLU A 123 -9.14 14.76 3.00
CA GLU A 123 -9.35 13.99 4.23
C GLU A 123 -8.12 13.11 4.56
N ALA A 124 -7.55 12.46 3.56
CA ALA A 124 -6.34 11.67 3.73
C ALA A 124 -5.16 12.52 4.25
N ARG A 125 -4.95 13.70 3.66
CA ARG A 125 -3.92 14.64 4.13
C ARG A 125 -4.16 15.11 5.56
N LYS A 126 -5.40 15.47 5.92
CA LYS A 126 -5.76 15.86 7.29
C LYS A 126 -5.44 14.77 8.31
N ARG A 127 -5.50 13.50 7.90
CA ARG A 127 -5.15 12.35 8.74
C ARG A 127 -3.65 12.02 8.75
N GLY A 128 -2.84 12.77 8.01
CA GLY A 128 -1.39 12.62 7.98
C GLY A 128 -0.88 11.62 6.93
N ILE A 129 -1.69 11.29 5.92
CA ILE A 129 -1.24 10.51 4.77
C ILE A 129 -0.47 11.43 3.82
N ASP A 130 0.73 11.04 3.45
CA ASP A 130 1.61 11.81 2.57
C ASP A 130 1.31 11.54 1.09
N GLU A 131 0.88 10.33 0.77
CA GLU A 131 0.64 9.91 -0.61
C GLU A 131 -0.51 8.90 -0.71
N VAL A 132 -1.38 9.09 -1.69
CA VAL A 132 -2.43 8.14 -2.06
C VAL A 132 -2.16 7.68 -3.49
N LEU A 133 -2.04 6.37 -3.70
CA LEU A 133 -1.86 5.74 -5.00
C LEU A 133 -3.09 4.92 -5.35
N GLU A 134 -3.51 5.00 -6.60
CA GLU A 134 -4.56 4.14 -7.14
C GLU A 134 -3.97 2.89 -7.78
N PHE A 135 -4.59 1.75 -7.57
CA PHE A 135 -4.09 0.46 -8.04
C PHE A 135 -3.89 0.39 -9.57
N PRO A 136 -4.75 1.00 -10.42
CA PRO A 136 -4.49 1.08 -11.86
C PRO A 136 -3.18 1.78 -12.23
N GLN A 137 -2.79 2.80 -11.48
CA GLN A 137 -1.51 3.48 -11.68
C GLN A 137 -0.34 2.54 -11.36
N ILE A 138 -0.42 1.82 -10.23
CA ILE A 138 0.60 0.84 -9.85
C ILE A 138 0.75 -0.25 -10.92
N LEU A 139 -0.35 -0.79 -11.42
CA LEU A 139 -0.32 -1.79 -12.48
C LEU A 139 0.30 -1.25 -13.77
N LYS A 140 -0.04 -0.03 -14.16
CA LYS A 140 0.53 0.62 -15.34
C LYS A 140 2.04 0.80 -15.22
N GLU A 141 2.50 1.33 -14.09
CA GLU A 141 3.94 1.50 -13.85
C GLU A 141 4.65 0.14 -13.79
N LEU A 142 4.05 -0.86 -13.15
CA LEU A 142 4.60 -2.20 -13.07
C LEU A 142 4.75 -2.85 -14.46
N ILE A 143 3.72 -2.73 -15.31
CA ILE A 143 3.77 -3.20 -16.70
C ILE A 143 4.93 -2.51 -17.45
N ASN A 144 5.15 -1.21 -17.25
CA ASN A 144 6.24 -0.49 -17.90
C ASN A 144 7.62 -0.93 -17.39
N MET A 145 7.77 -1.19 -16.10
CA MET A 145 9.04 -1.58 -15.47
C MET A 145 9.45 -3.03 -15.79
N VAL A 146 8.48 -3.94 -15.99
CA VAL A 146 8.78 -5.35 -16.26
C VAL A 146 9.41 -5.50 -17.65
N GLU A 147 10.65 -5.98 -17.69
CA GLU A 147 11.40 -6.26 -18.93
C GLU A 147 11.06 -7.65 -19.48
N VAL A 148 11.20 -7.81 -20.79
CA VAL A 148 10.89 -9.08 -21.49
C VAL A 148 12.04 -10.09 -21.40
N LYS A 149 13.29 -9.61 -21.34
CA LYS A 149 14.49 -10.47 -21.39
C LYS A 149 14.73 -11.30 -20.13
N PRO A 150 14.73 -10.71 -18.90
CA PRO A 150 15.00 -11.48 -17.68
C PRO A 150 13.82 -12.37 -17.32
N SER A 151 14.09 -13.44 -16.57
CA SER A 151 13.06 -14.19 -15.87
C SER A 151 12.86 -13.58 -14.49
N TYR A 152 11.65 -13.73 -13.96
CA TYR A 152 11.29 -13.26 -12.62
C TYR A 152 10.85 -14.43 -11.76
N ASP A 153 11.25 -14.44 -10.49
CA ASP A 153 10.84 -15.45 -9.51
C ASP A 153 9.39 -15.25 -9.04
N SER A 154 8.87 -14.03 -9.16
CA SER A 154 7.48 -13.71 -8.84
C SER A 154 6.54 -14.17 -9.95
N GLU A 155 5.51 -14.92 -9.59
CA GLU A 155 4.47 -15.36 -10.54
C GLU A 155 3.77 -14.16 -11.21
N ALA A 156 3.49 -13.10 -10.47
CA ALA A 156 2.88 -11.89 -11.00
C ALA A 156 3.77 -11.21 -12.05
N LEU A 157 5.05 -10.99 -11.74
CA LEU A 157 5.99 -10.38 -12.68
C LEU A 157 6.26 -11.28 -13.90
N GLN A 158 6.37 -12.59 -13.69
CA GLN A 158 6.56 -13.54 -14.78
C GLN A 158 5.34 -13.57 -15.71
N THR A 159 4.14 -13.49 -15.17
CA THR A 159 2.90 -13.41 -15.96
C THR A 159 2.89 -12.14 -16.81
N ILE A 160 3.19 -10.98 -16.22
CA ILE A 160 3.27 -9.70 -16.97
C ILE A 160 4.32 -9.80 -18.07
N ARG A 161 5.50 -10.35 -17.77
CA ARG A 161 6.56 -10.58 -18.76
C ARG A 161 6.09 -11.41 -19.93
N LEU A 162 5.41 -12.53 -19.69
CA LEU A 162 4.89 -13.39 -20.74
C LEU A 162 3.82 -12.69 -21.59
N LEU A 163 2.90 -11.96 -20.97
CA LEU A 163 1.89 -11.18 -21.68
C LEU A 163 2.54 -10.10 -22.57
N LYS A 164 3.60 -9.46 -22.11
CA LYS A 164 4.38 -8.52 -22.94
C LYS A 164 5.13 -9.24 -24.07
N LYS A 165 5.79 -10.37 -23.77
CA LYS A 165 6.56 -11.15 -24.74
C LYS A 165 5.71 -11.59 -25.92
N TYR A 166 4.48 -12.01 -25.67
CA TYR A 166 3.56 -12.49 -26.68
C TYR A 166 2.63 -11.41 -27.25
N GLY A 167 2.84 -10.15 -26.89
CA GLY A 167 2.12 -9.01 -27.47
C GLY A 167 0.73 -8.75 -26.93
N PHE A 168 0.34 -9.40 -25.82
CA PHE A 168 -0.95 -9.14 -25.17
C PHE A 168 -0.94 -7.85 -24.36
N LEU A 169 0.22 -7.43 -23.83
CA LEU A 169 0.42 -6.16 -23.14
C LEU A 169 1.46 -5.34 -23.89
N LYS A 170 1.18 -4.05 -24.08
CA LYS A 170 2.11 -3.06 -24.59
C LYS A 170 2.52 -2.13 -23.47
N SER A 171 3.80 -1.69 -23.44
CA SER A 171 4.22 -0.55 -22.62
C SER A 171 3.45 0.69 -23.09
N GLN A 172 2.89 1.43 -22.16
CA GLN A 172 2.10 2.65 -22.43
C GLN A 172 2.95 3.89 -22.20
#